data_14091d7b8945ef8f9e5f4dad58b75dc3
#
_entry.id   14091d7b8945ef8f9e5f4dad58b75dc3
#
_cell.length_a   1.000
_cell.length_b   1.000
_cell.length_c   1.000
_cell.angle_alpha   90.00
_cell.angle_beta   90.00
_cell.angle_gamma   90.00
#
_symmetry.space_group_name_H-M   'P 1'
#
loop_
_entity.id
_entity.type
_entity.pdbx_description
1 polymer ?
#
loop_
_entity_poly.entity_id
_entity_poly.type
_entity_poly.pdbx_seq_one_letter_code
_entity_poly.pdbx_strand_id
1 'polypeptide(L)'
;PFGYGLSYTTFQYSDIALSASAMGQDGSITAAVTVTNTGKRDGAEVVQLYIRDLVGSITRPVKELKGFEKIFLKAGESKTVTFKITPELLRFYDYDLKQVAEPGDFDVMIGGDSRNVRSARLTLK
;
A
#
# COMPACT_ATOMS: atom_id res chain seq x y z
N PRO A 1 2.87 23.54 1.87
CA PRO A 1 2.87 22.10 1.72
C PRO A 1 2.40 21.65 0.36
N PHE A 2 2.82 20.52 -0.01
CA PHE A 2 2.45 19.95 -1.26
C PHE A 2 0.94 19.77 -1.35
N GLY A 3 0.37 20.17 -2.49
CA GLY A 3 -1.07 20.12 -2.66
C GLY A 3 -1.81 21.28 -2.07
N TYR A 4 -1.10 22.16 -1.44
CA TYR A 4 -1.69 23.31 -0.81
C TYR A 4 -2.43 24.18 -1.82
N GLY A 5 -3.66 24.53 -1.49
CA GLY A 5 -4.49 25.34 -2.36
C GLY A 5 -5.13 24.60 -3.53
N LEU A 6 -4.77 23.34 -3.73
CA LEU A 6 -5.28 22.58 -4.87
C LEU A 6 -6.60 21.90 -4.59
N SER A 7 -6.75 21.38 -3.39
CA SER A 7 -7.96 20.68 -3.04
C SER A 7 -8.12 20.71 -1.53
N TYR A 8 -9.27 21.12 -1.07
CA TYR A 8 -9.57 21.14 0.35
C TYR A 8 -10.63 20.08 0.65
N THR A 9 -10.40 18.91 0.10
CA THR A 9 -11.29 17.80 0.35
C THR A 9 -10.55 16.73 1.15
N THR A 10 -11.30 15.84 1.76
CA THR A 10 -10.76 14.78 2.59
C THR A 10 -11.13 13.44 2.00
N PHE A 11 -10.28 12.44 2.25
CA PHE A 11 -10.49 11.09 1.75
C PHE A 11 -10.48 10.12 2.90
N GLN A 12 -11.36 9.14 2.85
CA GLN A 12 -11.43 8.08 3.84
C GLN A 12 -11.11 6.76 3.16
N TYR A 13 -10.30 5.94 3.81
CA TYR A 13 -9.88 4.64 3.30
C TYR A 13 -10.56 3.55 4.12
N SER A 14 -11.07 2.54 3.43
CA SER A 14 -11.57 1.34 4.09
C SER A 14 -10.40 0.48 4.58
N ASP A 15 -10.69 -0.54 5.35
CA ASP A 15 -9.70 -1.55 5.67
C ASP A 15 -9.22 -2.23 4.39
N ILE A 16 -7.99 -2.72 4.40
CA ILE A 16 -7.43 -3.42 3.25
C ILE A 16 -8.05 -4.81 3.15
N ALA A 17 -8.52 -5.15 1.96
CA ALA A 17 -8.99 -6.48 1.65
C ALA A 17 -7.91 -7.21 0.88
N LEU A 18 -7.26 -8.18 1.51
CA LEU A 18 -6.30 -9.05 0.84
C LEU A 18 -7.04 -10.26 0.28
N SER A 19 -6.71 -10.64 -0.96
CA SER A 19 -7.34 -11.82 -1.56
C SER A 19 -6.92 -13.11 -0.85
N ALA A 20 -5.78 -13.08 -0.16
CA ALA A 20 -5.32 -14.16 0.70
C ALA A 20 -4.37 -13.59 1.74
N SER A 21 -4.25 -14.27 2.88
CA SER A 21 -3.33 -13.81 3.93
C SER A 21 -1.93 -14.37 3.76
N ALA A 22 -1.72 -15.27 2.80
CA ALA A 22 -0.43 -15.86 2.52
C ALA A 22 -0.31 -16.14 1.03
N MET A 23 0.94 -16.14 0.55
CA MET A 23 1.21 -16.49 -0.84
C MET A 23 2.54 -17.23 -0.94
N GLY A 24 2.67 -18.04 -1.98
CA GLY A 24 3.92 -18.74 -2.25
C GLY A 24 4.85 -17.91 -3.12
N GLN A 25 6.05 -18.45 -3.36
CA GLN A 25 7.07 -17.77 -4.16
C GLN A 25 6.68 -17.56 -5.62
N ASP A 26 5.76 -18.37 -6.11
CA ASP A 26 5.28 -18.26 -7.50
C ASP A 26 3.88 -17.68 -7.58
N GLY A 27 3.36 -17.19 -6.47
CA GLY A 27 1.99 -16.71 -6.40
C GLY A 27 1.87 -15.21 -6.51
N SER A 28 0.64 -14.77 -6.47
CA SER A 28 0.33 -13.35 -6.32
C SER A 28 -1.00 -13.23 -5.60
N ILE A 29 -1.20 -12.09 -4.96
CA ILE A 29 -2.47 -11.75 -4.34
C ILE A 29 -2.80 -10.32 -4.71
N THR A 30 -4.00 -9.89 -4.36
CA THR A 30 -4.38 -8.50 -4.52
C THR A 30 -4.68 -7.87 -3.17
N ALA A 31 -4.37 -6.58 -3.06
CA ALA A 31 -4.73 -5.77 -1.92
C ALA A 31 -5.61 -4.63 -2.41
N ALA A 32 -6.78 -4.50 -1.86
CA ALA A 32 -7.75 -3.53 -2.31
C ALA A 32 -8.23 -2.67 -1.16
N VAL A 33 -8.48 -1.40 -1.45
CA VAL A 33 -9.13 -0.48 -0.52
C VAL A 33 -10.21 0.28 -1.28
N THR A 34 -11.23 0.72 -0.56
CA THR A 34 -12.20 1.66 -1.09
C THR A 34 -11.87 3.03 -0.56
N VAL A 35 -11.68 3.98 -1.46
CA VAL A 35 -11.36 5.37 -1.13
C VAL A 35 -12.60 6.20 -1.39
N THR A 36 -13.03 6.96 -0.40
CA THR A 36 -14.21 7.81 -0.49
C THR A 36 -13.81 9.26 -0.28
N ASN A 37 -14.28 10.13 -1.18
CA ASN A 37 -14.13 11.56 -0.97
C ASN A 37 -15.22 12.00 0.01
N THR A 38 -14.81 12.28 1.24
CA THR A 38 -15.74 12.66 2.31
C THR A 38 -15.89 14.17 2.44
N GLY A 39 -15.17 14.91 1.61
CA GLY A 39 -15.27 16.36 1.62
C GLY A 39 -16.39 16.88 0.74
N LYS A 40 -16.45 18.18 0.63
CA LYS A 40 -17.52 18.86 -0.12
C LYS A 40 -17.08 19.27 -1.51
N ARG A 41 -15.84 18.96 -1.88
CA ARG A 41 -15.27 19.33 -3.18
C ARG A 41 -14.75 18.13 -3.90
N ASP A 42 -14.77 18.20 -5.21
CA ASP A 42 -14.08 17.22 -6.04
C ASP A 42 -12.59 17.34 -5.81
N GLY A 43 -11.86 16.24 -5.90
CA GLY A 43 -10.43 16.29 -5.71
C GLY A 43 -9.73 15.04 -6.20
N ALA A 44 -8.40 15.16 -6.29
CA ALA A 44 -7.54 14.05 -6.68
C ALA A 44 -6.81 13.52 -5.45
N GLU A 45 -6.57 12.22 -5.44
CA GLU A 45 -5.80 11.57 -4.39
C GLU A 45 -4.76 10.67 -5.03
N VAL A 46 -3.58 10.60 -4.43
CA VAL A 46 -2.57 9.62 -4.81
C VAL A 46 -2.60 8.52 -3.76
N VAL A 47 -3.09 7.37 -4.16
CA VAL A 47 -3.19 6.20 -3.28
C VAL A 47 -1.85 5.48 -3.34
N GLN A 48 -1.19 5.34 -2.19
CA GLN A 48 0.18 4.82 -2.12
C GLN A 48 0.19 3.47 -1.44
N LEU A 49 1.01 2.57 -1.99
CA LEU A 49 1.23 1.24 -1.43
C LEU A 49 2.62 1.18 -0.83
N TYR A 50 2.69 0.88 0.45
CA TYR A 50 3.95 0.67 1.16
C TYR A 50 4.02 -0.77 1.64
N ILE A 51 5.23 -1.31 1.65
CA ILE A 51 5.50 -2.66 2.18
C ILE A 51 6.60 -2.53 3.23
N ARG A 52 6.39 -3.20 4.36
CA ARG A 52 7.42 -3.32 5.41
C ARG A 52 7.73 -4.79 5.61
N ASP A 53 9.00 -5.14 5.50
CA ASP A 53 9.48 -6.49 5.82
C ASP A 53 9.69 -6.58 7.31
N LEU A 54 9.06 -7.55 7.95
CA LEU A 54 9.11 -7.69 9.42
C LEU A 54 10.16 -8.68 9.88
N VAL A 55 10.64 -9.53 8.99
CA VAL A 55 11.64 -10.55 9.33
C VAL A 55 12.59 -10.69 8.15
N GLY A 56 13.63 -11.53 8.33
CA GLY A 56 14.57 -11.84 7.27
C GLY A 56 15.94 -11.24 7.59
N SER A 57 16.75 -11.05 6.55
CA SER A 57 18.12 -10.56 6.71
C SER A 57 18.22 -9.04 6.82
N ILE A 58 17.11 -8.35 6.87
CA ILE A 58 17.07 -6.89 6.97
C ILE A 58 17.38 -6.47 8.41
N THR A 59 18.36 -5.61 8.58
CA THR A 59 18.82 -5.18 9.90
C THR A 59 17.70 -4.53 10.70
N ARG A 60 16.87 -3.73 10.06
CA ARG A 60 15.70 -3.16 10.69
C ARG A 60 14.58 -2.99 9.66
N PRO A 61 13.35 -3.18 10.11
CA PRO A 61 12.21 -3.04 9.21
C PRO A 61 12.13 -1.61 8.68
N VAL A 62 12.08 -1.48 7.39
CA VAL A 62 11.92 -0.19 6.72
C VAL A 62 10.71 -0.30 5.81
N LYS A 63 9.91 0.73 5.85
CA LYS A 63 8.75 0.82 4.99
C LYS A 63 9.16 1.45 3.67
N GLU A 64 8.88 0.77 2.56
CA GLU A 64 9.21 1.27 1.23
C GLU A 64 7.96 1.48 0.40
N LEU A 65 7.97 2.55 -0.37
CA LEU A 65 6.90 2.81 -1.34
C LEU A 65 7.08 1.86 -2.52
N LYS A 66 6.08 1.03 -2.77
CA LYS A 66 6.14 0.00 -3.80
C LYS A 66 5.18 0.25 -4.97
N GLY A 67 4.26 1.18 -4.82
CA GLY A 67 3.35 1.50 -5.89
C GLY A 67 2.46 2.67 -5.55
N PHE A 68 1.79 3.19 -6.55
CA PHE A 68 0.81 4.25 -6.33
C PHE A 68 -0.18 4.29 -7.49
N GLU A 69 -1.33 4.87 -7.21
CA GLU A 69 -2.33 5.13 -8.25
C GLU A 69 -2.98 6.47 -7.96
N LYS A 70 -3.03 7.33 -8.96
CA LYS A 70 -3.71 8.61 -8.85
C LYS A 70 -5.16 8.45 -9.28
N ILE A 71 -6.08 8.90 -8.44
CA ILE A 71 -7.51 8.84 -8.73
C ILE A 71 -8.12 10.22 -8.57
N PHE A 72 -9.24 10.43 -9.22
CA PHE A 72 -10.03 11.65 -9.08
C PHE A 72 -11.44 11.25 -8.63
N LEU A 73 -11.91 11.86 -7.56
CA LEU A 73 -13.22 11.57 -7.01
C LEU A 73 -14.01 12.85 -6.85
N LYS A 74 -15.26 12.79 -7.28
CA LYS A 74 -16.21 13.85 -6.98
C LYS A 74 -16.60 13.79 -5.52
N ALA A 75 -17.08 14.91 -4.98
CA ALA A 75 -17.56 14.94 -3.59
C ALA A 75 -18.55 13.81 -3.35
N GLY A 76 -18.30 13.00 -2.34
CA GLY A 76 -19.14 11.86 -1.98
C GLY A 76 -18.90 10.60 -2.79
N GLU A 77 -18.02 10.65 -3.79
CA GLU A 77 -17.77 9.51 -4.66
C GLU A 77 -16.75 8.55 -4.02
N SER A 78 -16.90 7.27 -4.31
CA SER A 78 -15.98 6.23 -3.85
C SER A 78 -15.41 5.46 -5.04
N LYS A 79 -14.21 4.93 -4.86
CA LYS A 79 -13.58 4.07 -5.86
C LYS A 79 -12.76 3.02 -5.15
N THR A 80 -12.78 1.80 -5.69
CA THR A 80 -11.93 0.73 -5.19
C THR A 80 -10.62 0.75 -5.96
N VAL A 81 -9.50 0.79 -5.24
CA VAL A 81 -8.15 0.75 -5.80
C VAL A 81 -7.55 -0.59 -5.42
N THR A 82 -7.02 -1.30 -6.40
CA THR A 82 -6.46 -2.64 -6.21
C THR A 82 -5.01 -2.66 -6.66
N PHE A 83 -4.15 -3.19 -5.80
CA PHE A 83 -2.74 -3.41 -6.13
C PHE A 83 -2.48 -4.90 -6.20
N LYS A 84 -1.71 -5.32 -7.19
CA LYS A 84 -1.26 -6.70 -7.29
C LYS A 84 0.05 -6.84 -6.51
N ILE A 85 0.09 -7.80 -5.60
CA ILE A 85 1.28 -8.08 -4.78
C ILE A 85 1.93 -9.35 -5.31
N THR A 86 3.19 -9.23 -5.71
CA THR A 86 3.98 -10.35 -6.24
C THR A 86 5.23 -10.52 -5.39
N PRO A 87 5.95 -11.64 -5.50
CA PRO A 87 7.22 -11.77 -4.80
C PRO A 87 8.23 -10.69 -5.16
N GLU A 88 8.23 -10.22 -6.42
CA GLU A 88 9.10 -9.13 -6.82
C GLU A 88 8.83 -7.87 -6.02
N LEU A 89 7.56 -7.61 -5.72
CA LEU A 89 7.18 -6.44 -4.96
C LEU A 89 7.64 -6.53 -3.51
N LEU A 90 7.85 -7.75 -3.01
CA LEU A 90 8.26 -7.99 -1.62
C LEU A 90 9.76 -8.05 -1.45
N ARG A 91 10.53 -7.75 -2.50
CA ARG A 91 12.00 -7.78 -2.42
C ARG A 91 12.52 -6.56 -1.70
N PHE A 92 13.49 -6.80 -0.82
CA PHE A 92 14.23 -5.75 -0.12
C PHE A 92 15.70 -6.08 -0.22
N TYR A 93 16.56 -5.08 -0.06
CA TYR A 93 18.00 -5.29 -0.07
C TYR A 93 18.44 -5.94 1.24
N ASP A 94 19.30 -6.95 1.13
CA ASP A 94 19.93 -7.59 2.29
C ASP A 94 21.29 -6.94 2.56
N TYR A 95 22.07 -7.55 3.45
CA TYR A 95 23.41 -7.04 3.81
C TYR A 95 24.36 -6.98 2.63
N ASP A 96 24.19 -7.85 1.67
CA ASP A 96 25.07 -7.91 0.50
C ASP A 96 24.55 -7.04 -0.62
N LEU A 97 23.57 -6.20 -0.35
CA LEU A 97 22.91 -5.33 -1.32
C LEU A 97 22.19 -6.10 -2.42
N LYS A 98 21.80 -7.32 -2.15
CA LYS A 98 21.00 -8.12 -3.07
C LYS A 98 19.55 -7.91 -2.75
N GLN A 99 18.74 -7.79 -3.80
CA GLN A 99 17.29 -7.71 -3.66
C GLN A 99 16.74 -9.11 -3.47
N VAL A 100 16.10 -9.34 -2.33
CA VAL A 100 15.56 -10.65 -2.02
C VAL A 100 14.14 -10.52 -1.48
N ALA A 101 13.33 -11.55 -1.74
CA ALA A 101 12.02 -11.73 -1.13
C ALA A 101 12.14 -12.97 -0.24
N GLU A 102 12.43 -12.75 1.03
CA GLU A 102 12.59 -13.85 1.97
C GLU A 102 11.26 -14.26 2.56
N PRO A 103 11.05 -15.56 2.80
CA PRO A 103 9.84 -16.01 3.50
C PRO A 103 9.68 -15.33 4.83
N GLY A 104 8.47 -15.02 5.21
CA GLY A 104 8.17 -14.37 6.47
C GLY A 104 7.00 -13.43 6.33
N ASP A 105 6.82 -12.60 7.35
CA ASP A 105 5.69 -11.69 7.41
C ASP A 105 6.02 -10.31 6.87
N PHE A 106 5.03 -9.70 6.23
CA PHE A 106 5.12 -8.35 5.71
C PHE A 106 3.89 -7.57 6.13
N ASP A 107 4.05 -6.28 6.34
CA ASP A 107 2.91 -5.38 6.46
C ASP A 107 2.64 -4.76 5.10
N VAL A 108 1.41 -4.89 4.62
CA VAL A 108 0.92 -4.22 3.43
C VAL A 108 0.17 -2.99 3.91
N MET A 109 0.58 -1.81 3.45
CA MET A 109 0.06 -0.55 3.92
C MET A 109 -0.42 0.28 2.75
N ILE A 110 -1.62 0.81 2.83
CA ILE A 110 -2.19 1.63 1.75
C ILE A 110 -2.78 2.89 2.36
N GLY A 111 -2.46 4.03 1.78
CA GLY A 111 -2.99 5.30 2.25
C GLY A 111 -2.55 6.46 1.38
N GLY A 112 -2.91 7.65 1.81
CA GLY A 112 -2.59 8.88 1.09
C GLY A 112 -1.15 9.36 1.32
N ASP A 113 -0.53 8.92 2.41
CA ASP A 113 0.87 9.22 2.69
C ASP A 113 1.40 8.17 3.66
N SER A 114 2.69 8.28 4.01
CA SER A 114 3.33 7.23 4.82
C SER A 114 2.86 7.19 6.28
N ARG A 115 2.13 8.20 6.73
CA ARG A 115 1.65 8.25 8.12
C ARG A 115 0.21 7.80 8.24
N ASN A 116 -0.61 8.07 7.23
CA ASN A 116 -2.05 7.81 7.27
C ASN A 116 -2.35 6.64 6.38
N VAL A 117 -2.02 5.44 6.86
CA VAL A 117 -2.18 4.20 6.10
C VAL A 117 -3.04 3.22 6.87
N ARG A 118 -3.74 2.37 6.12
CA ARG A 118 -4.30 1.14 6.64
C ARG A 118 -3.27 0.04 6.47
N SER A 119 -3.32 -0.96 7.33
CA SER A 119 -2.33 -2.05 7.32
C SER A 119 -3.01 -3.39 7.32
N ALA A 120 -2.38 -4.35 6.66
CA ALA A 120 -2.79 -5.74 6.69
C ALA A 120 -1.55 -6.63 6.66
N ARG A 121 -1.61 -7.76 7.33
CA ARG A 121 -0.49 -8.70 7.42
C ARG A 121 -0.55 -9.71 6.29
N LEU A 122 0.60 -9.91 5.63
CA LEU A 122 0.76 -10.89 4.57
C LEU A 122 1.95 -11.78 4.89
N THR A 123 1.80 -13.09 4.70
CA THR A 123 2.90 -14.04 4.89
C THR A 123 3.35 -14.56 3.52
N LEU A 124 4.65 -14.48 3.27
CA LEU A 124 5.29 -15.09 2.11
C LEU A 124 5.87 -16.43 2.56
N LYS A 125 5.45 -17.49 1.91
CA LYS A 125 5.89 -18.85 2.25
C LYS A 125 7.18 -19.24 1.58
#